data_a197d4b62f1232c86880641256194293
#
_entry.id   a197d4b62f1232c86880641256194293
#
_cell.length_a   1.000
_cell.length_b   1.000
_cell.length_c   1.000
_cell.angle_alpha   90.00
_cell.angle_beta   90.00
_cell.angle_gamma   90.00
#
_symmetry.space_group_name_H-M   'P 1'
#
loop_
_entity.id
_entity.type
_entity.pdbx_description
1 polymer ?
#
loop_
_entity_poly.entity_id
_entity_poly.type
_entity_poly.pdbx_seq_one_letter_code
_entity_poly.pdbx_strand_id
1 'polypeptide(L)'
;RLVTVTGVQTCALPIFTGIWGGLAPEHKTVSRSGENDREDSHRQESFTKVQSGPLHNSVLLRYLAERGISGDVAMPNCKEIRYTLHGKRYFAIGFRNVSGGYEVRNRFFKASLSPKDISLMDNGSDTCNLFEGFIDCLSWMQLELGCGDDYLVLNSVALLERSFPVLDRYERVNCYLDRDEAGRRTLEALRKRYADKIVDCSSLYKGYKDLNEYLQNKFL
;
A
#
# COMPACT_ATOMS: atom_id res chain seq x y z
N ARG A 1 22.63 -6.90 4.77
CA ARG A 1 21.70 -6.43 5.82
C ARG A 1 20.42 -7.24 5.74
N LEU A 2 20.01 -7.80 6.85
CA LEU A 2 18.70 -8.44 7.04
C LEU A 2 17.64 -7.32 7.20
N VAL A 3 16.56 -7.41 6.45
CA VAL A 3 15.41 -6.50 6.57
C VAL A 3 14.23 -7.32 7.10
N THR A 4 13.67 -6.90 8.20
CA THR A 4 12.56 -7.57 8.87
C THR A 4 11.23 -7.08 8.33
N VAL A 5 10.29 -7.99 8.07
CA VAL A 5 8.96 -7.70 7.55
C VAL A 5 7.90 -8.06 8.57
N THR A 6 6.92 -7.18 8.75
CA THR A 6 5.75 -7.42 9.58
C THR A 6 4.50 -7.47 8.71
N GLY A 7 3.76 -8.57 8.79
CA GLY A 7 2.47 -8.78 8.14
C GLY A 7 2.57 -9.21 6.67
N VAL A 8 2.56 -10.51 6.42
CA VAL A 8 2.64 -11.11 5.09
C VAL A 8 1.35 -11.84 4.77
N GLN A 9 0.66 -11.42 3.68
CA GLN A 9 -0.22 -12.31 2.94
C GLN A 9 0.60 -12.93 1.81
N THR A 10 0.90 -14.22 1.94
CA THR A 10 1.81 -14.95 1.08
C THR A 10 1.14 -15.47 -0.18
N CYS A 11 1.48 -14.89 -1.32
CA CYS A 11 1.55 -15.56 -2.62
C CYS A 11 2.42 -14.72 -3.58
N ALA A 12 3.73 -14.81 -3.46
CA ALA A 12 4.65 -14.16 -4.40
C ALA A 12 5.15 -15.20 -5.44
N LEU A 13 5.06 -14.86 -6.72
CA LEU A 13 5.64 -15.68 -7.78
C LEU A 13 7.13 -15.35 -7.97
N PRO A 14 7.98 -16.36 -8.21
CA PRO A 14 9.37 -16.15 -8.57
C PRO A 14 9.51 -15.47 -9.94
N ILE A 15 10.60 -14.74 -10.14
CA ILE A 15 10.96 -14.17 -11.44
C ILE A 15 11.35 -15.31 -12.38
N PHE A 16 10.49 -15.65 -13.34
CA PHE A 16 10.83 -16.54 -14.43
C PHE A 16 11.57 -15.76 -15.51
N THR A 17 12.83 -16.09 -15.74
CA THR A 17 13.55 -15.75 -16.95
C THR A 17 13.34 -16.89 -17.93
N GLY A 18 12.39 -16.76 -18.86
CA GLY A 18 12.25 -17.68 -20.00
C GLY A 18 10.87 -18.31 -20.16
N ILE A 19 10.30 -18.04 -21.32
CA ILE A 19 9.30 -18.79 -22.11
C ILE A 19 7.97 -19.16 -21.43
N TRP A 20 6.92 -18.60 -21.95
CA TRP A 20 5.52 -18.89 -21.68
C TRP A 20 5.13 -20.32 -22.10
N GLY A 21 4.57 -21.07 -21.19
CA GLY A 21 3.92 -22.34 -21.46
C GLY A 21 3.15 -22.83 -20.24
N GLY A 22 1.85 -22.62 -20.22
CA GLY A 22 0.78 -23.48 -19.74
C GLY A 22 0.64 -23.84 -18.28
N LEU A 23 -0.63 -23.71 -17.82
CA LEU A 23 -1.35 -24.42 -16.76
C LEU A 23 -1.27 -23.85 -15.32
N ALA A 24 -2.41 -23.33 -14.89
CA ALA A 24 -2.75 -23.06 -13.50
C ALA A 24 -2.93 -24.39 -12.72
N PRO A 25 -2.47 -24.49 -11.47
CA PRO A 25 -2.82 -25.61 -10.62
C PRO A 25 -4.14 -25.35 -9.88
N GLU A 26 -5.00 -26.39 -9.90
CA GLU A 26 -6.30 -26.45 -9.22
C GLU A 26 -6.18 -26.34 -7.70
N HIS A 27 -7.14 -25.62 -7.11
CA HIS A 27 -7.38 -25.58 -5.67
C HIS A 27 -7.80 -26.95 -5.12
N LYS A 28 -7.02 -27.51 -4.20
CA LYS A 28 -7.51 -28.54 -3.28
C LYS A 28 -7.69 -27.93 -1.89
N THR A 29 -8.94 -27.77 -1.51
CA THR A 29 -9.39 -27.55 -0.13
C THR A 29 -9.15 -28.82 0.70
N VAL A 30 -8.38 -28.70 1.78
CA VAL A 30 -8.30 -29.72 2.82
C VAL A 30 -8.67 -29.07 4.15
N SER A 31 -9.88 -29.42 4.61
CA SER A 31 -10.32 -29.20 5.99
C SER A 31 -9.62 -30.18 6.93
N ARG A 32 -9.00 -29.69 7.99
CA ARG A 32 -8.67 -30.53 9.17
C ARG A 32 -8.86 -29.70 10.44
N SER A 33 -9.84 -30.14 11.21
CA SER A 33 -10.04 -29.86 12.64
C SER A 33 -8.96 -30.57 13.46
N GLY A 34 -8.41 -29.88 14.47
CA GLY A 34 -7.52 -30.49 15.45
C GLY A 34 -6.86 -29.42 16.33
N GLU A 35 -7.43 -29.21 17.51
CA GLU A 35 -6.82 -28.44 18.60
C GLU A 35 -5.46 -29.00 18.93
N ASN A 36 -4.46 -28.11 19.01
CA ASN A 36 -3.30 -28.26 19.88
C ASN A 36 -2.64 -26.89 20.06
N ASP A 37 -2.71 -26.38 21.29
CA ASP A 37 -1.92 -25.28 21.80
C ASP A 37 -0.43 -25.57 21.58
N ARG A 38 0.18 -24.88 20.63
CA ARG A 38 1.64 -24.74 20.53
C ARG A 38 1.93 -23.29 20.19
N GLU A 39 2.74 -22.68 21.05
CA GLU A 39 3.34 -21.37 20.91
C GLU A 39 3.68 -21.07 19.46
N ASP A 40 2.94 -20.15 18.88
CA ASP A 40 3.13 -19.67 17.53
C ASP A 40 4.32 -18.70 17.54
N SER A 41 5.53 -19.25 17.51
CA SER A 41 6.72 -18.49 17.20
C SER A 41 6.58 -18.00 15.77
N HIS A 42 6.04 -16.79 15.57
CA HIS A 42 6.04 -16.10 14.29
C HIS A 42 7.46 -16.09 13.72
N ARG A 43 7.76 -17.02 12.82
CA ARG A 43 8.94 -16.96 11.97
C ARG A 43 8.84 -15.71 11.14
N GLN A 44 9.50 -14.66 11.59
CA GLN A 44 9.67 -13.43 10.84
C GLN A 44 10.35 -13.77 9.51
N GLU A 45 9.62 -13.75 8.41
CA GLU A 45 10.18 -13.96 7.08
C GLU A 45 11.22 -12.87 6.80
N SER A 46 12.44 -13.25 6.52
CA SER A 46 13.53 -12.33 6.27
C SER A 46 13.76 -12.13 4.79
N PHE A 47 13.58 -10.91 4.33
CA PHE A 47 13.95 -10.47 2.98
C PHE A 47 15.46 -10.23 2.95
N THR A 48 16.14 -10.84 2.00
CA THR A 48 17.58 -10.67 1.81
C THR A 48 17.87 -10.07 0.44
N LYS A 49 19.06 -9.48 0.27
CA LYS A 49 19.51 -8.88 -1.00
C LYS A 49 18.51 -7.85 -1.56
N VAL A 50 17.92 -7.05 -0.67
CA VAL A 50 16.96 -6.00 -1.09
C VAL A 50 17.72 -4.92 -1.86
N GLN A 51 17.22 -4.62 -3.06
CA GLN A 51 17.72 -3.56 -3.93
C GLN A 51 16.53 -2.71 -4.40
N SER A 52 16.71 -1.40 -4.44
CA SER A 52 15.74 -0.46 -4.98
C SER A 52 16.30 0.24 -6.21
N GLY A 53 15.47 0.44 -7.23
CA GLY A 53 15.83 1.15 -8.45
C GLY A 53 14.63 1.84 -9.08
N PRO A 54 14.81 2.54 -10.22
CA PRO A 54 13.70 3.11 -10.98
C PRO A 54 12.69 2.04 -11.38
N LEU A 55 11.40 2.39 -11.36
CA LEU A 55 10.32 1.46 -11.73
C LEU A 55 10.20 1.38 -13.26
N HIS A 56 10.77 0.32 -13.84
CA HIS A 56 10.72 0.05 -15.29
C HIS A 56 10.21 -1.35 -15.63
N ASN A 57 9.97 -2.19 -14.64
CA ASN A 57 9.52 -3.56 -14.86
C ASN A 57 8.13 -3.59 -15.51
N SER A 58 8.04 -4.13 -16.72
CA SER A 58 6.81 -4.16 -17.51
C SER A 58 5.67 -4.95 -16.85
N VAL A 59 5.99 -5.97 -16.03
CA VAL A 59 4.98 -6.74 -15.28
C VAL A 59 4.36 -5.89 -14.19
N LEU A 60 5.18 -5.09 -13.48
CA LEU A 60 4.69 -4.18 -12.44
C LEU A 60 3.90 -3.01 -13.03
N LEU A 61 4.38 -2.44 -14.14
CA LEU A 61 3.66 -1.37 -14.85
C LEU A 61 2.32 -1.87 -15.40
N ARG A 62 2.26 -3.09 -15.93
CA ARG A 62 1.01 -3.71 -16.35
C ARG A 62 0.04 -3.90 -15.16
N TYR A 63 0.53 -4.37 -14.02
CA TYR A 63 -0.29 -4.50 -12.82
C TYR A 63 -0.87 -3.15 -12.37
N LEU A 64 -0.10 -2.05 -12.46
CA LEU A 64 -0.60 -0.71 -12.17
C LEU A 64 -1.64 -0.24 -13.21
N ALA A 65 -1.38 -0.50 -14.49
CA ALA A 65 -2.33 -0.19 -15.56
C ALA A 65 -3.67 -0.92 -15.38
N GLU A 66 -3.66 -2.18 -14.97
CA GLU A 66 -4.87 -2.94 -14.60
C GLU A 66 -5.63 -2.33 -13.41
N ARG A 67 -4.94 -1.54 -12.59
CA ARG A 67 -5.52 -0.76 -11.49
C ARG A 67 -5.88 0.67 -11.91
N GLY A 68 -5.83 0.97 -13.21
CA GLY A 68 -6.13 2.31 -13.73
C GLY A 68 -5.04 3.35 -13.48
N ILE A 69 -3.84 2.95 -13.02
CA ILE A 69 -2.74 3.85 -12.69
C ILE A 69 -1.71 3.82 -13.83
N SER A 70 -1.46 4.97 -14.45
CA SER A 70 -0.51 5.12 -15.54
C SER A 70 0.95 5.07 -15.06
N GLY A 71 1.87 4.76 -16.00
CA GLY A 71 3.30 4.83 -15.73
C GLY A 71 3.76 6.24 -15.36
N ASP A 72 3.16 7.28 -15.95
CA ASP A 72 3.51 8.68 -15.69
C ASP A 72 3.24 9.09 -14.23
N VAL A 73 2.19 8.53 -13.62
CA VAL A 73 1.91 8.71 -12.19
C VAL A 73 2.81 7.82 -11.33
N ALA A 74 3.01 6.56 -11.72
CA ALA A 74 3.66 5.59 -10.86
C ALA A 74 5.19 5.73 -10.82
N MET A 75 5.85 5.96 -11.97
CA MET A 75 7.32 5.96 -12.07
C MET A 75 8.01 7.04 -11.24
N PRO A 76 7.52 8.29 -11.14
CA PRO A 76 8.13 9.30 -10.25
C PRO A 76 7.95 8.96 -8.78
N ASN A 77 6.84 8.32 -8.40
CA ASN A 77 6.41 8.13 -7.02
C ASN A 77 6.80 6.77 -6.41
N CYS A 78 7.17 5.79 -7.26
CA CYS A 78 7.47 4.43 -6.84
C CYS A 78 8.87 3.98 -7.26
N LYS A 79 9.34 2.92 -6.61
CA LYS A 79 10.58 2.22 -6.95
C LYS A 79 10.28 0.78 -7.31
N GLU A 80 11.13 0.18 -8.15
CA GLU A 80 11.19 -1.27 -8.29
C GLU A 80 12.03 -1.82 -7.13
N ILE A 81 11.43 -2.70 -6.33
CA ILE A 81 12.13 -3.39 -5.25
C ILE A 81 12.38 -4.82 -5.70
N ARG A 82 13.65 -5.21 -5.71
CA ARG A 82 14.09 -6.59 -5.94
C ARG A 82 14.60 -7.18 -4.64
N TYR A 83 14.21 -8.41 -4.34
CA TYR A 83 14.59 -9.07 -3.10
C TYR A 83 14.67 -10.58 -3.27
N THR A 84 15.31 -11.25 -2.30
CA THR A 84 15.36 -12.70 -2.21
C THR A 84 14.57 -13.15 -0.97
N LEU A 85 13.68 -14.11 -1.15
CA LEU A 85 12.91 -14.75 -0.09
C LEU A 85 12.96 -16.26 -0.30
N HIS A 86 13.35 -17.03 0.72
CA HIS A 86 13.54 -18.49 0.63
C HIS A 86 14.42 -18.92 -0.57
N GLY A 87 15.50 -18.17 -0.84
CA GLY A 87 16.43 -18.45 -1.94
C GLY A 87 15.92 -18.07 -3.35
N LYS A 88 14.69 -17.66 -3.51
CA LYS A 88 14.09 -17.22 -4.78
C LYS A 88 14.10 -15.71 -4.91
N ARG A 89 14.28 -15.21 -6.14
CA ARG A 89 14.26 -13.78 -6.45
C ARG A 89 12.85 -13.31 -6.80
N TYR A 90 12.47 -12.16 -6.25
CA TYR A 90 11.17 -11.53 -6.45
C TYR A 90 11.34 -10.04 -6.75
N PHE A 91 10.27 -9.44 -7.26
CA PHE A 91 10.17 -8.00 -7.46
C PHE A 91 8.78 -7.49 -7.07
N ALA A 92 8.73 -6.24 -6.65
CA ALA A 92 7.50 -5.55 -6.27
C ALA A 92 7.62 -4.05 -6.53
N ILE A 93 6.49 -3.36 -6.58
CA ILE A 93 6.42 -1.91 -6.50
C ILE A 93 6.73 -1.55 -5.06
N GLY A 94 7.61 -0.58 -4.83
CA GLY A 94 7.92 -0.03 -3.53
C GLY A 94 7.51 1.42 -3.42
N PHE A 95 6.76 1.76 -2.39
CA PHE A 95 6.40 3.11 -2.01
C PHE A 95 7.15 3.47 -0.73
N ARG A 96 7.97 4.52 -0.78
CA ARG A 96 8.90 4.84 0.31
C ARG A 96 8.17 5.49 1.47
N ASN A 97 8.52 5.09 2.71
CA ASN A 97 8.05 5.73 3.91
C ASN A 97 9.08 6.73 4.49
N VAL A 98 8.66 7.53 5.49
CA VAL A 98 9.49 8.59 6.08
C VAL A 98 10.73 8.07 6.83
N SER A 99 10.72 6.82 7.30
CA SER A 99 11.84 6.16 7.97
C SER A 99 12.79 5.43 7.01
N GLY A 100 12.57 5.54 5.69
CA GLY A 100 13.43 4.93 4.67
C GLY A 100 13.12 3.46 4.35
N GLY A 101 12.07 2.89 4.93
CA GLY A 101 11.49 1.62 4.53
C GLY A 101 10.58 1.75 3.31
N TYR A 102 9.93 0.65 2.93
CA TYR A 102 9.02 0.62 1.80
C TYR A 102 7.77 -0.20 2.10
N GLU A 103 6.62 0.30 1.69
CA GLU A 103 5.47 -0.54 1.43
C GLU A 103 5.65 -1.18 0.06
N VAL A 104 5.55 -2.51 -0.02
CA VAL A 104 5.77 -3.25 -1.27
C VAL A 104 4.52 -3.98 -1.70
N ARG A 105 4.25 -3.95 -3.02
CA ARG A 105 3.09 -4.60 -3.61
C ARG A 105 3.36 -5.10 -5.01
N ASN A 106 2.81 -6.26 -5.32
CA ASN A 106 2.59 -6.73 -6.67
C ASN A 106 1.20 -7.40 -6.75
N ARG A 107 0.87 -8.07 -7.85
CA ARG A 107 -0.43 -8.74 -8.03
C ARG A 107 -0.77 -9.73 -6.89
N PHE A 108 0.24 -10.39 -6.31
CA PHE A 108 0.08 -11.54 -5.42
C PHE A 108 0.50 -11.26 -3.98
N PHE A 109 1.05 -10.08 -3.70
CA PHE A 109 1.78 -9.86 -2.48
C PHE A 109 1.70 -8.39 -2.02
N LYS A 110 1.46 -8.22 -0.73
CA LYS A 110 1.53 -6.92 -0.02
C LYS A 110 2.33 -7.13 1.26
N ALA A 111 3.35 -6.31 1.50
CA ALA A 111 4.14 -6.32 2.72
C ALA A 111 4.80 -4.98 2.97
N SER A 112 5.44 -4.86 4.14
CA SER A 112 6.28 -3.72 4.49
C SER A 112 7.74 -4.19 4.63
N LEU A 113 8.66 -3.47 4.01
CA LEU A 113 10.10 -3.59 4.24
C LEU A 113 10.52 -2.59 5.31
N SER A 114 11.10 -3.10 6.39
CA SER A 114 11.49 -2.27 7.55
C SER A 114 12.48 -1.15 7.23
N PRO A 115 12.41 -0.06 7.98
CA PRO A 115 11.47 0.21 9.06
C PRO A 115 10.06 0.49 8.53
N LYS A 116 9.01 0.04 9.27
CA LYS A 116 7.61 0.32 8.92
C LYS A 116 7.23 1.69 9.46
N ASP A 117 6.69 2.56 8.59
CA ASP A 117 6.27 3.91 8.95
C ASP A 117 5.23 4.45 7.97
N ILE A 118 4.67 5.62 8.27
CA ILE A 118 3.84 6.41 7.36
C ILE A 118 4.65 6.91 6.16
N SER A 119 3.98 7.25 5.07
CA SER A 119 4.61 7.94 3.93
C SER A 119 4.07 9.36 3.82
N LEU A 120 4.94 10.31 3.50
CA LEU A 120 4.59 11.72 3.35
C LEU A 120 5.20 12.26 2.05
N MET A 121 4.39 12.96 1.28
CA MET A 121 4.81 13.84 0.19
C MET A 121 4.48 15.26 0.63
N ASP A 122 5.51 16.02 0.95
CA ASP A 122 5.42 17.39 1.48
C ASP A 122 5.64 18.37 0.31
N ASN A 123 4.58 19.04 -0.10
CA ASN A 123 4.57 20.08 -1.13
C ASN A 123 4.50 21.48 -0.52
N GLY A 124 4.47 21.58 0.81
CA GLY A 124 4.38 22.83 1.55
C GLY A 124 2.97 23.40 1.65
N SER A 125 1.94 22.55 1.60
CA SER A 125 0.52 22.94 1.69
C SER A 125 0.02 22.97 3.13
N ASP A 126 -0.99 23.79 3.39
CA ASP A 126 -1.75 23.78 4.64
C ASP A 126 -2.85 22.70 4.64
N THR A 127 -3.04 22.02 3.51
CA THR A 127 -4.01 20.94 3.31
C THR A 127 -3.30 19.62 3.07
N CYS A 128 -3.73 18.58 3.80
CA CYS A 128 -3.22 17.23 3.63
C CYS A 128 -4.31 16.28 3.14
N ASN A 129 -4.03 15.52 2.11
CA ASN A 129 -4.86 14.41 1.65
C ASN A 129 -4.34 13.11 2.29
N LEU A 130 -5.17 12.49 3.13
CA LEU A 130 -4.85 11.31 3.93
C LEU A 130 -5.44 10.05 3.30
N PHE A 131 -4.60 9.03 3.09
CA PHE A 131 -4.94 7.75 2.50
C PHE A 131 -4.58 6.60 3.43
N GLU A 132 -5.31 5.47 3.34
CA GLU A 132 -4.96 4.26 4.06
C GLU A 132 -3.79 3.52 3.39
N GLY A 133 -3.82 3.39 2.06
CA GLY A 133 -2.81 2.71 1.26
C GLY A 133 -2.26 3.55 0.12
N PHE A 134 -1.03 3.25 -0.32
CA PHE A 134 -0.37 4.03 -1.39
C PHE A 134 -1.03 3.85 -2.77
N ILE A 135 -1.77 2.76 -2.99
CA ILE A 135 -2.52 2.57 -4.25
C ILE A 135 -3.64 3.60 -4.36
N ASP A 136 -4.31 3.94 -3.26
CA ASP A 136 -5.35 4.98 -3.24
C ASP A 136 -4.75 6.37 -3.43
N CYS A 137 -3.57 6.62 -2.84
CA CYS A 137 -2.81 7.84 -3.09
C CYS A 137 -2.45 8.00 -4.58
N LEU A 138 -1.94 6.94 -5.23
CA LEU A 138 -1.66 6.95 -6.67
C LEU A 138 -2.95 7.08 -7.51
N SER A 139 -4.06 6.51 -7.05
CA SER A 139 -5.36 6.66 -7.70
C SER A 139 -5.87 8.09 -7.66
N TRP A 140 -5.67 8.77 -6.52
CA TRP A 140 -5.95 10.19 -6.37
C TRP A 140 -5.15 11.04 -7.36
N MET A 141 -3.85 10.80 -7.47
CA MET A 141 -2.97 11.47 -8.42
C MET A 141 -3.41 11.21 -9.87
N GLN A 142 -3.83 9.98 -10.20
CA GLN A 142 -4.32 9.61 -11.51
C GLN A 142 -5.64 10.30 -11.88
N LEU A 143 -6.48 10.60 -10.90
CA LEU A 143 -7.72 11.34 -11.08
C LEU A 143 -7.49 12.85 -11.23
N GLU A 144 -6.28 13.34 -11.00
CA GLU A 144 -5.90 14.76 -11.03
C GLU A 144 -6.77 15.65 -10.12
N LEU A 145 -7.25 15.07 -9.00
CA LEU A 145 -8.21 15.73 -8.10
C LEU A 145 -7.58 16.73 -7.12
N GLY A 146 -6.26 16.85 -7.12
CA GLY A 146 -5.56 17.80 -6.26
C GLY A 146 -4.19 18.16 -6.81
N CYS A 147 -3.92 19.45 -6.93
CA CYS A 147 -2.63 19.98 -7.34
C CYS A 147 -2.07 20.78 -6.17
N GLY A 148 -0.88 20.39 -5.69
CA GLY A 148 -0.13 21.16 -4.69
C GLY A 148 -0.45 20.85 -3.23
N ASP A 149 -1.45 20.02 -2.92
CA ASP A 149 -1.67 19.54 -1.56
C ASP A 149 -0.60 18.54 -1.12
N ASP A 150 -0.43 18.38 0.19
CA ASP A 150 0.39 17.33 0.76
C ASP A 150 -0.35 16.00 0.76
N TYR A 151 0.41 14.88 0.66
CA TYR A 151 -0.16 13.54 0.70
C TYR A 151 0.44 12.73 1.84
N LEU A 152 -0.40 12.20 2.71
CA LEU A 152 -0.01 11.31 3.79
C LEU A 152 -0.67 9.94 3.60
N VAL A 153 0.15 8.88 3.62
CA VAL A 153 -0.33 7.51 3.56
C VAL A 153 -0.02 6.83 4.88
N LEU A 154 -1.05 6.30 5.53
CA LEU A 154 -0.91 5.58 6.80
C LEU A 154 -0.13 4.28 6.64
N ASN A 155 -0.22 3.63 5.46
CA ASN A 155 0.34 2.30 5.19
C ASN A 155 -0.27 1.17 6.04
N SER A 156 -0.80 1.51 7.20
CA SER A 156 -1.59 0.66 8.08
C SER A 156 -2.34 1.53 9.08
N VAL A 157 -3.59 1.21 9.36
CA VAL A 157 -4.38 1.89 10.41
C VAL A 157 -3.72 1.82 11.79
N ALA A 158 -2.87 0.81 12.04
CA ALA A 158 -2.07 0.69 13.26
C ALA A 158 -1.01 1.80 13.42
N LEU A 159 -0.69 2.53 12.34
CA LEU A 159 0.25 3.67 12.36
C LEU A 159 -0.46 5.03 12.50
N LEU A 160 -1.76 5.03 12.79
CA LEU A 160 -2.52 6.27 12.94
C LEU A 160 -1.87 7.24 13.93
N GLU A 161 -1.50 6.79 15.13
CA GLU A 161 -0.88 7.64 16.14
C GLU A 161 0.49 8.20 15.68
N ARG A 162 1.18 7.46 14.83
CA ARG A 162 2.44 7.90 14.23
C ARG A 162 2.26 9.08 13.28
N SER A 163 1.05 9.23 12.72
CA SER A 163 0.73 10.35 11.83
C SER A 163 0.41 11.66 12.56
N PHE A 164 0.06 11.61 13.85
CA PHE A 164 -0.41 12.80 14.58
C PHE A 164 0.56 13.98 14.56
N PRO A 165 1.88 13.83 14.82
CA PRO A 165 2.79 14.97 14.78
C PRO A 165 2.88 15.64 13.40
N VAL A 166 2.61 14.88 12.34
CA VAL A 166 2.54 15.39 10.97
C VAL A 166 1.22 16.11 10.75
N LEU A 167 0.09 15.49 11.14
CA LEU A 167 -1.25 16.05 10.99
C LEU A 167 -1.49 17.32 11.81
N ASP A 168 -0.78 17.49 12.93
CA ASP A 168 -0.85 18.70 13.76
C ASP A 168 -0.49 19.98 12.98
N ARG A 169 0.31 19.88 11.91
CA ARG A 169 0.78 21.01 11.10
C ARG A 169 -0.27 21.57 10.13
N TYR A 170 -1.28 20.78 9.76
CA TYR A 170 -2.24 21.14 8.73
C TYR A 170 -3.45 21.88 9.28
N GLU A 171 -4.01 22.78 8.48
CA GLU A 171 -5.27 23.42 8.77
C GLU A 171 -6.46 22.53 8.37
N ARG A 172 -6.26 21.70 7.32
CA ARG A 172 -7.28 20.81 6.76
C ARG A 172 -6.70 19.43 6.44
N VAL A 173 -7.46 18.38 6.76
CA VAL A 173 -7.12 16.99 6.42
C VAL A 173 -8.31 16.35 5.72
N ASN A 174 -8.17 16.11 4.41
CA ASN A 174 -9.13 15.40 3.59
C ASN A 174 -8.87 13.90 3.70
N CYS A 175 -9.81 13.12 4.20
CA CYS A 175 -9.65 11.70 4.49
C CYS A 175 -10.27 10.84 3.38
N TYR A 176 -9.44 10.06 2.70
CA TYR A 176 -9.79 9.07 1.67
C TYR A 176 -9.50 7.67 2.20
N LEU A 177 -10.26 7.24 3.21
CA LEU A 177 -10.10 5.96 3.91
C LEU A 177 -11.01 4.89 3.30
N ASP A 178 -10.63 3.61 3.45
CA ASP A 178 -11.45 2.49 3.01
C ASP A 178 -12.85 2.55 3.64
N ARG A 179 -13.88 2.19 2.87
CA ARG A 179 -15.28 2.19 3.33
C ARG A 179 -15.64 0.90 4.09
N ASP A 180 -14.71 0.45 4.90
CA ASP A 180 -14.89 -0.69 5.81
C ASP A 180 -14.89 -0.24 7.27
N GLU A 181 -14.91 -1.19 8.19
CA GLU A 181 -14.96 -0.91 9.62
C GLU A 181 -13.67 -0.26 10.13
N ALA A 182 -12.51 -0.66 9.59
CA ALA A 182 -11.22 -0.12 9.99
C ALA A 182 -11.09 1.36 9.57
N GLY A 183 -11.47 1.69 8.34
CA GLY A 183 -11.50 3.07 7.87
C GLY A 183 -12.46 3.96 8.66
N ARG A 184 -13.67 3.45 9.00
CA ARG A 184 -14.62 4.19 9.84
C ARG A 184 -14.07 4.48 11.23
N ARG A 185 -13.47 3.49 11.92
CA ARG A 185 -12.83 3.67 13.23
C ARG A 185 -11.68 4.68 13.16
N THR A 186 -10.89 4.63 12.10
CA THR A 186 -9.79 5.58 11.86
C THR A 186 -10.34 7.01 11.72
N LEU A 187 -11.38 7.19 10.93
CA LEU A 187 -12.04 8.49 10.75
C LEU A 187 -12.61 9.04 12.08
N GLU A 188 -13.25 8.20 12.87
CA GLU A 188 -13.78 8.56 14.20
C GLU A 188 -12.66 9.00 15.15
N ALA A 189 -11.55 8.26 15.17
CA ALA A 189 -10.38 8.62 16.00
C ALA A 189 -9.78 9.96 15.59
N LEU A 190 -9.68 10.23 14.27
CA LEU A 190 -9.23 11.50 13.71
C LEU A 190 -10.18 12.64 14.11
N ARG A 191 -11.48 12.47 13.93
CA ARG A 191 -12.50 13.49 14.31
C ARG A 191 -12.48 13.78 15.82
N LYS A 192 -12.31 12.76 16.64
CA LYS A 192 -12.20 12.95 18.10
C LYS A 192 -11.00 13.82 18.49
N ARG A 193 -9.89 13.73 17.74
CA ARG A 193 -8.67 14.50 18.04
C ARG A 193 -8.67 15.88 17.39
N TYR A 194 -9.14 15.98 16.16
CA TYR A 194 -8.93 17.16 15.30
C TYR A 194 -10.23 17.91 14.92
N ALA A 195 -11.39 17.39 15.31
CA ALA A 195 -12.69 18.01 15.10
C ALA A 195 -12.88 18.56 13.66
N ASP A 196 -12.94 19.87 13.52
CA ASP A 196 -13.30 20.56 12.28
C ASP A 196 -12.22 20.49 11.18
N LYS A 197 -11.00 20.11 11.53
CA LYS A 197 -9.94 19.90 10.52
C LYS A 197 -10.21 18.71 9.59
N ILE A 198 -11.00 17.74 10.04
CA ILE A 198 -11.20 16.45 9.35
C ILE A 198 -12.39 16.50 8.42
N VAL A 199 -12.11 16.30 7.15
CA VAL A 199 -13.13 16.22 6.09
C VAL A 199 -13.18 14.78 5.57
N ASP A 200 -14.35 14.13 5.68
CA ASP A 200 -14.60 12.81 5.11
C ASP A 200 -14.90 12.94 3.62
N CYS A 201 -14.00 12.44 2.80
CA CYS A 201 -14.12 12.47 1.35
C CYS A 201 -14.60 11.13 0.75
N SER A 202 -15.00 10.16 1.58
CA SER A 202 -15.45 8.83 1.13
C SER A 202 -16.72 8.86 0.27
N SER A 203 -17.46 9.98 0.28
CA SER A 203 -18.60 10.20 -0.59
C SER A 203 -18.23 10.24 -2.09
N LEU A 204 -16.98 10.59 -2.43
CA LEU A 204 -16.46 10.61 -3.80
C LEU A 204 -16.55 9.22 -4.46
N TYR A 205 -16.27 8.17 -3.68
CA TYR A 205 -16.29 6.78 -4.15
C TYR A 205 -17.44 5.97 -3.51
N LYS A 206 -18.61 6.63 -3.39
CA LYS A 206 -19.82 5.97 -2.90
C LYS A 206 -20.17 4.77 -3.79
N GLY A 207 -20.36 3.60 -3.17
CA GLY A 207 -20.65 2.34 -3.88
C GLY A 207 -19.43 1.47 -4.12
N TYR A 208 -18.22 1.98 -3.87
CA TYR A 208 -16.96 1.25 -3.96
C TYR A 208 -16.31 1.13 -2.60
N LYS A 209 -15.44 0.14 -2.42
CA LYS A 209 -14.74 -0.09 -1.17
C LYS A 209 -13.72 1.00 -0.89
N ASP A 210 -12.92 1.34 -1.89
CA ASP A 210 -11.81 2.27 -1.83
C ASP A 210 -11.73 3.14 -3.10
N LEU A 211 -10.82 4.08 -3.09
CA LEU A 211 -10.64 5.03 -4.19
C LEU A 211 -10.08 4.34 -5.44
N ASN A 212 -9.28 3.30 -5.29
CA ASN A 212 -8.75 2.56 -6.43
C ASN A 212 -9.84 1.74 -7.13
N GLU A 213 -10.75 1.13 -6.39
CA GLU A 213 -11.90 0.43 -6.99
C GLU A 213 -12.79 1.42 -7.77
N TYR A 214 -13.02 2.61 -7.25
CA TYR A 214 -13.72 3.68 -7.97
C TYR A 214 -12.98 4.06 -9.26
N LEU A 215 -11.66 4.29 -9.21
CA LEU A 215 -10.85 4.62 -10.38
C LEU A 215 -10.97 3.55 -11.46
N GLN A 216 -10.84 2.26 -11.10
CA GLN A 216 -10.94 1.14 -12.03
C GLN A 216 -12.29 1.08 -12.76
N ASN A 217 -13.37 1.52 -12.11
CA ASN A 217 -14.73 1.46 -12.66
C ASN A 217 -15.18 2.77 -13.33
N LYS A 218 -14.44 3.87 -13.15
CA LYS A 218 -14.80 5.17 -13.74
C LYS A 218 -14.62 5.21 -15.26
N PHE A 219 -13.72 4.40 -15.80
CA PHE A 219 -13.35 4.39 -17.22
C PHE A 219 -13.79 3.10 -17.94
N LEU A 220 -14.61 2.27 -17.30
CA LEU A 220 -15.34 1.15 -17.92
C LEU A 220 -16.71 1.61 -18.37
#